data_7e9c053526b2711fdfefd40842dfc068
#
_entry.id   7e9c053526b2711fdfefd40842dfc068
#
_cell.length_a   1.000
_cell.length_b   1.000
_cell.length_c   1.000
_cell.angle_alpha   90.00
_cell.angle_beta   90.00
_cell.angle_gamma   90.00
#
_symmetry.space_group_name_H-M   'P 1'
#
loop_
_entity.id
_entity.type
_entity.pdbx_description
1 polymer ?
#
loop_
_entity_poly.entity_id
_entity_poly.type
_entity_poly.pdbx_seq_one_letter_code
_entity_poly.pdbx_strand_id
1 'polypeptide(L)'
;MSNIYIGYHFTIAPLELGSEILIAELGEKAFESFIETETGVSAFVQKDLWSEDILEDIQILENPEFKIDYTFEEIEQVNWNEEWEKNFEPIDVDGKCHVRAPFHEKTNAEYDIVIEPKMSFGTGHHETTHMMIQHLLETDLVGKKTLDMGCGTAILAILAEMKGAQPIDAIDIDNWCYLNSIENAERNNCKHISVYEGDASLLDGKKYDVIIANINRNILLNDI
;
A
#
# COMPACT_ATOMS: atom_id res chain seq x y z
N MET A 1 7.05 18.76 1.15
CA MET A 1 7.46 19.44 2.40
C MET A 1 7.13 18.46 3.51
N SER A 2 8.07 18.08 4.35
CA SER A 2 7.79 17.17 5.48
C SER A 2 7.02 17.98 6.53
N ASN A 3 5.80 17.57 6.84
CA ASN A 3 5.05 18.19 7.92
C ASN A 3 5.59 17.62 9.24
N ILE A 4 6.34 18.43 9.98
CA ILE A 4 6.77 18.12 11.35
C ILE A 4 5.58 18.43 12.25
N TYR A 5 5.28 17.54 13.19
CA TYR A 5 4.19 17.71 14.15
C TYR A 5 4.71 17.95 15.56
N ILE A 6 3.95 18.69 16.35
CA ILE A 6 4.06 18.73 17.80
C ILE A 6 2.93 17.88 18.37
N GLY A 7 3.28 16.85 19.12
CA GLY A 7 2.33 15.98 19.81
C GLY A 7 2.23 16.37 21.28
N TYR A 8 1.04 16.66 21.76
CA TYR A 8 0.70 16.87 23.15
C TYR A 8 0.07 15.61 23.71
N HIS A 9 0.54 15.17 24.87
CA HIS A 9 0.04 14.00 25.59
C HIS A 9 -0.56 14.42 26.91
N PHE A 10 -1.89 14.42 26.99
CA PHE A 10 -2.64 14.84 28.16
C PHE A 10 -3.03 13.64 29.02
N THR A 11 -2.85 13.76 30.34
CA THR A 11 -3.42 12.84 31.32
C THR A 11 -4.56 13.56 32.03
N ILE A 12 -5.75 12.95 32.09
CA ILE A 12 -6.98 13.64 32.45
C ILE A 12 -7.74 12.85 33.52
N ALA A 13 -8.22 13.54 34.53
CA ALA A 13 -9.15 12.99 35.54
C ALA A 13 -10.24 14.01 35.91
N PRO A 14 -11.56 13.67 35.81
CA PRO A 14 -12.13 12.41 35.31
C PRO A 14 -11.95 12.25 33.79
N LEU A 15 -11.73 11.02 33.32
CA LEU A 15 -11.27 10.72 31.97
C LEU A 15 -12.31 11.05 30.88
N GLU A 16 -13.48 10.42 30.89
CA GLU A 16 -14.45 10.52 29.77
C GLU A 16 -14.86 11.96 29.50
N LEU A 17 -15.45 12.62 30.48
CA LEU A 17 -15.93 14.00 30.30
C LEU A 17 -14.80 14.98 30.02
N GLY A 18 -13.64 14.80 30.68
CA GLY A 18 -12.47 15.65 30.47
C GLY A 18 -11.88 15.52 29.08
N SER A 19 -11.84 14.30 28.53
CA SER A 19 -11.35 14.05 27.17
C SER A 19 -12.26 14.69 26.12
N GLU A 20 -13.58 14.52 26.24
CA GLU A 20 -14.55 15.12 25.32
C GLU A 20 -14.46 16.66 25.27
N ILE A 21 -14.38 17.31 26.43
CA ILE A 21 -14.28 18.77 26.51
C ILE A 21 -12.94 19.23 25.95
N LEU A 22 -11.84 18.58 26.33
CA LEU A 22 -10.50 18.97 25.86
C LEU A 22 -10.38 18.83 24.35
N ILE A 23 -10.88 17.75 23.75
CA ILE A 23 -10.88 17.55 22.29
C ILE A 23 -11.69 18.67 21.61
N ALA A 24 -12.86 19.02 22.15
CA ALA A 24 -13.68 20.07 21.58
C ALA A 24 -12.97 21.44 21.61
N GLU A 25 -12.34 21.79 22.74
CA GLU A 25 -11.64 23.08 22.87
C GLU A 25 -10.35 23.12 22.02
N LEU A 26 -9.57 22.04 21.97
CA LEU A 26 -8.37 21.94 21.13
C LEU A 26 -8.73 21.94 19.64
N GLY A 27 -9.87 21.35 19.25
CA GLY A 27 -10.37 21.37 17.89
C GLY A 27 -10.75 22.77 17.36
N GLU A 28 -11.01 23.72 18.27
CA GLU A 28 -11.19 25.15 17.94
C GLU A 28 -9.86 25.87 17.65
N LYS A 29 -8.75 25.25 18.00
CA LYS A 29 -7.39 25.74 17.74
C LYS A 29 -6.81 25.07 16.48
N ALA A 30 -5.52 25.06 16.32
CA ALA A 30 -4.84 24.48 15.16
C ALA A 30 -4.59 22.96 15.26
N PHE A 31 -5.12 22.27 16.28
CA PHE A 31 -5.00 20.83 16.41
C PHE A 31 -5.91 20.12 15.39
N GLU A 32 -5.36 19.16 14.65
CA GLU A 32 -6.05 18.49 13.54
C GLU A 32 -6.26 16.99 13.73
N SER A 33 -5.61 16.39 14.73
CA SER A 33 -5.70 14.95 14.99
C SER A 33 -5.68 14.66 16.48
N PHE A 34 -6.51 13.70 16.92
CA PHE A 34 -6.67 13.31 18.32
C PHE A 34 -6.69 11.79 18.44
N ILE A 35 -6.01 11.28 19.46
CA ILE A 35 -6.01 9.85 19.82
C ILE A 35 -6.37 9.73 21.29
N GLU A 36 -7.49 9.08 21.59
CA GLU A 36 -7.83 8.73 22.96
C GLU A 36 -6.93 7.62 23.49
N THR A 37 -6.48 7.79 24.75
CA THR A 37 -5.63 6.81 25.43
C THR A 37 -6.29 6.34 26.72
N GLU A 38 -5.74 5.33 27.36
CA GLU A 38 -6.27 4.83 28.66
C GLU A 38 -6.24 5.87 29.77
N THR A 39 -5.45 6.94 29.65
CA THR A 39 -5.25 7.96 30.68
C THR A 39 -5.62 9.37 30.24
N GLY A 40 -5.99 9.58 28.97
CA GLY A 40 -6.29 10.93 28.46
C GLY A 40 -6.34 10.98 26.93
N VAL A 41 -5.74 12.03 26.37
CA VAL A 41 -5.76 12.33 24.94
C VAL A 41 -4.37 12.70 24.44
N SER A 42 -3.99 12.20 23.29
CA SER A 42 -2.88 12.75 22.50
C SER A 42 -3.44 13.61 21.38
N ALA A 43 -2.97 14.85 21.25
CA ALA A 43 -3.42 15.82 20.26
C ALA A 43 -2.22 16.32 19.44
N PHE A 44 -2.43 16.51 18.13
CA PHE A 44 -1.34 16.79 17.20
C PHE A 44 -1.62 18.08 16.42
N VAL A 45 -0.60 18.92 16.31
CA VAL A 45 -0.62 20.17 15.54
C VAL A 45 0.60 20.25 14.63
N GLN A 46 0.44 20.78 13.42
CA GLN A 46 1.56 21.02 12.52
C GLN A 46 2.50 22.07 13.12
N LYS A 47 3.81 21.82 13.05
CA LYS A 47 4.82 22.71 13.63
C LYS A 47 4.74 24.15 13.11
N ASP A 48 4.36 24.32 11.85
CA ASP A 48 4.22 25.63 11.21
C ASP A 48 3.01 26.44 11.78
N LEU A 49 2.06 25.74 12.44
CA LEU A 49 0.89 26.33 13.10
C LEU A 49 1.03 26.34 14.63
N TRP A 50 2.09 25.78 15.16
CA TRP A 50 2.35 25.71 16.58
C TRP A 50 2.99 26.99 17.11
N SER A 51 2.61 27.38 18.31
CA SER A 51 3.23 28.44 19.11
C SER A 51 3.28 28.05 20.58
N GLU A 52 4.17 28.66 21.37
CA GLU A 52 4.29 28.37 22.81
C GLU A 52 3.01 28.67 23.58
N ASP A 53 2.18 29.56 23.08
CA ASP A 53 0.92 30.01 23.64
C ASP A 53 -0.31 29.30 23.07
N ILE A 54 -0.12 28.21 22.30
CA ILE A 54 -1.23 27.50 21.62
C ILE A 54 -2.31 26.98 22.58
N LEU A 55 -1.94 26.74 23.84
CA LEU A 55 -2.86 26.28 24.89
C LEU A 55 -3.48 27.44 25.66
N GLU A 56 -3.13 28.72 25.38
CA GLU A 56 -3.83 29.85 25.98
C GLU A 56 -5.31 29.82 25.61
N ASP A 57 -6.17 30.21 26.56
CA ASP A 57 -7.63 30.19 26.46
C ASP A 57 -8.28 28.79 26.37
N ILE A 58 -7.56 27.70 26.61
CA ILE A 58 -8.16 26.38 26.80
C ILE A 58 -8.73 26.29 28.22
N GLN A 59 -10.05 26.48 28.32
CA GLN A 59 -10.73 26.74 29.63
C GLN A 59 -10.67 25.53 30.56
N ILE A 60 -10.74 24.31 30.01
CA ILE A 60 -10.70 23.08 30.81
C ILE A 60 -9.37 22.93 31.58
N LEU A 61 -8.26 23.49 31.07
CA LEU A 61 -6.96 23.42 31.74
C LEU A 61 -6.93 24.24 33.05
N GLU A 62 -7.78 25.25 33.15
CA GLU A 62 -7.89 26.10 34.34
C GLU A 62 -9.05 25.68 35.25
N ASN A 63 -9.88 24.73 34.83
CA ASN A 63 -11.05 24.32 35.59
C ASN A 63 -10.67 23.34 36.74
N PRO A 64 -10.94 23.74 38.03
CA PRO A 64 -10.53 22.93 39.18
C PRO A 64 -11.27 21.58 39.32
N GLU A 65 -12.34 21.37 38.55
CA GLU A 65 -13.05 20.09 38.51
C GLU A 65 -12.27 18.99 37.75
N PHE A 66 -11.28 19.38 36.95
CA PHE A 66 -10.44 18.49 36.19
C PHE A 66 -8.99 18.59 36.64
N LYS A 67 -8.35 17.44 36.76
CA LYS A 67 -6.90 17.37 36.93
C LYS A 67 -6.29 16.99 35.60
N ILE A 68 -5.59 17.91 34.96
CA ILE A 68 -4.98 17.72 33.65
C ILE A 68 -3.49 18.06 33.76
N ASP A 69 -2.67 17.09 33.43
CA ASP A 69 -1.23 17.23 33.25
C ASP A 69 -0.90 16.94 31.77
N TYR A 70 0.11 17.60 31.21
CA TYR A 70 0.52 17.32 29.84
C TYR A 70 2.03 17.39 29.65
N THR A 71 2.48 16.70 28.65
CA THR A 71 3.82 16.82 28.06
C THR A 71 3.67 17.06 26.57
N PHE A 72 4.68 17.64 25.93
CA PHE A 72 4.69 17.72 24.47
C PHE A 72 6.10 17.41 23.95
N GLU A 73 6.13 16.94 22.71
CA GLU A 73 7.35 16.63 21.99
C GLU A 73 7.21 16.97 20.49
N GLU A 74 8.36 17.25 19.88
CA GLU A 74 8.43 17.34 18.43
C GLU A 74 8.46 15.93 17.87
N ILE A 75 7.46 15.61 17.03
CA ILE A 75 7.38 14.33 16.33
C ILE A 75 8.09 14.52 15.00
N GLU A 76 9.31 14.03 14.92
CA GLU A 76 9.96 13.87 13.64
C GLU A 76 9.10 12.92 12.78
N GLN A 77 8.85 13.31 11.57
CA GLN A 77 8.16 12.44 10.64
C GLN A 77 9.02 11.19 10.47
N VAL A 78 8.65 10.11 11.16
CA VAL A 78 9.19 8.80 10.83
C VAL A 78 8.78 8.56 9.38
N ASN A 79 9.74 8.48 8.51
CA ASN A 79 9.50 8.08 7.13
C ASN A 79 9.10 6.60 7.15
N TRP A 80 7.83 6.36 7.43
CA TRP A 80 7.26 5.00 7.44
C TRP A 80 7.56 4.24 6.15
N ASN A 81 7.71 4.99 5.05
CA ASN A 81 8.15 4.40 3.78
C ASN A 81 9.59 3.90 3.88
N GLU A 82 10.50 4.65 4.49
CA GLU A 82 11.90 4.24 4.62
C GLU A 82 12.06 3.03 5.57
N GLU A 83 11.31 3.00 6.67
CA GLU A 83 11.32 1.86 7.59
C GLU A 83 10.68 0.62 6.97
N TRP A 84 9.60 0.82 6.21
CA TRP A 84 8.95 -0.23 5.46
C TRP A 84 9.83 -0.73 4.30
N GLU A 85 10.49 0.17 3.55
CA GLU A 85 11.47 -0.16 2.51
C GLU A 85 12.63 -1.01 3.03
N LYS A 86 13.13 -0.72 4.24
CA LYS A 86 14.19 -1.51 4.90
C LYS A 86 13.76 -2.94 5.24
N ASN A 87 12.47 -3.14 5.49
CA ASN A 87 11.90 -4.43 5.86
C ASN A 87 11.28 -5.18 4.68
N PHE A 88 11.23 -4.56 3.50
CA PHE A 88 10.71 -5.18 2.29
C PHE A 88 11.83 -5.98 1.62
N GLU A 89 11.84 -7.30 1.80
CA GLU A 89 12.86 -8.17 1.25
C GLU A 89 12.56 -8.56 -0.20
N PRO A 90 13.57 -8.64 -1.08
CA PRO A 90 13.37 -9.19 -2.41
C PRO A 90 13.11 -10.70 -2.34
N ILE A 91 12.40 -11.23 -3.34
CA ILE A 91 12.01 -12.63 -3.40
C ILE A 91 12.78 -13.33 -4.50
N ASP A 92 13.33 -14.49 -4.19
CA ASP A 92 13.91 -15.40 -5.15
C ASP A 92 12.99 -16.60 -5.36
N VAL A 93 12.70 -16.93 -6.61
CA VAL A 93 11.92 -18.10 -6.99
C VAL A 93 12.82 -19.03 -7.83
N ASP A 94 13.22 -20.14 -7.21
CA ASP A 94 14.00 -21.23 -7.79
C ASP A 94 15.35 -20.78 -8.42
N GLY A 95 15.93 -19.65 -7.96
CA GLY A 95 17.15 -19.07 -8.49
C GLY A 95 17.03 -18.54 -9.92
N LYS A 96 15.82 -18.48 -10.48
CA LYS A 96 15.56 -18.06 -11.86
C LYS A 96 14.81 -16.72 -11.95
N CYS A 97 13.82 -16.53 -11.10
CA CYS A 97 13.04 -15.29 -11.06
C CYS A 97 13.31 -14.56 -9.76
N HIS A 98 13.76 -13.33 -9.89
CA HIS A 98 14.01 -12.43 -8.77
C HIS A 98 13.03 -11.27 -8.83
N VAL A 99 12.26 -11.09 -7.77
CA VAL A 99 11.28 -10.00 -7.64
C VAL A 99 11.78 -9.03 -6.59
N ARG A 100 11.91 -7.79 -6.97
CA ARG A 100 12.46 -6.73 -6.10
C ARG A 100 11.72 -5.41 -6.24
N ALA A 101 11.85 -4.58 -5.23
CA ALA A 101 11.43 -3.18 -5.32
C ALA A 101 12.46 -2.32 -6.08
N PRO A 102 12.08 -1.11 -6.55
CA PRO A 102 13.00 -0.20 -7.26
C PRO A 102 14.24 0.21 -6.48
N PHE A 103 14.15 0.24 -5.15
CA PHE A 103 15.24 0.61 -4.25
C PHE A 103 16.22 -0.54 -3.95
N HIS A 104 15.93 -1.77 -4.38
CA HIS A 104 16.86 -2.90 -4.26
C HIS A 104 17.85 -2.94 -5.44
N GLU A 105 19.02 -3.46 -5.18
CA GLU A 105 20.05 -3.67 -6.21
C GLU A 105 19.56 -4.65 -7.29
N LYS A 106 19.96 -4.38 -8.52
CA LYS A 106 19.67 -5.27 -9.65
C LYS A 106 20.44 -6.58 -9.50
N THR A 107 19.80 -7.70 -9.84
CA THR A 107 20.42 -9.02 -9.84
C THR A 107 20.74 -9.51 -11.26
N ASN A 108 21.48 -10.62 -11.35
CA ASN A 108 21.75 -11.32 -12.60
C ASN A 108 20.82 -12.52 -12.80
N ALA A 109 19.66 -12.54 -12.16
CA ALA A 109 18.65 -13.58 -12.37
C ALA A 109 18.19 -13.59 -13.83
N GLU A 110 17.72 -14.74 -14.31
CA GLU A 110 17.18 -14.88 -15.66
C GLU A 110 15.99 -13.92 -15.88
N TYR A 111 15.16 -13.79 -14.87
CA TYR A 111 14.03 -12.86 -14.83
C TYR A 111 14.17 -11.94 -13.59
N ASP A 112 14.57 -10.70 -13.78
CA ASP A 112 14.67 -9.67 -12.73
C ASP A 112 13.48 -8.73 -12.85
N ILE A 113 12.47 -8.93 -12.01
CA ILE A 113 11.19 -8.20 -12.03
C ILE A 113 11.20 -7.11 -10.99
N VAL A 114 10.90 -5.89 -11.39
CA VAL A 114 10.83 -4.72 -10.51
C VAL A 114 9.38 -4.37 -10.24
N ILE A 115 8.93 -4.52 -9.01
CA ILE A 115 7.57 -4.19 -8.57
C ILE A 115 7.63 -3.04 -7.56
N GLU A 116 6.90 -1.96 -7.83
CA GLU A 116 6.66 -0.92 -6.84
C GLU A 116 5.64 -1.44 -5.83
N PRO A 117 6.05 -1.69 -4.59
CA PRO A 117 5.16 -2.22 -3.59
C PRO A 117 4.23 -1.10 -3.10
N LYS A 118 3.02 -1.11 -3.61
CA LYS A 118 1.90 -0.26 -3.20
C LYS A 118 0.85 -1.13 -2.49
N MET A 119 -0.34 -0.59 -2.29
CA MET A 119 -1.46 -1.31 -1.66
C MET A 119 -2.08 -2.40 -2.56
N SER A 120 -1.48 -2.71 -3.71
CA SER A 120 -1.94 -3.74 -4.64
C SER A 120 -1.45 -5.12 -4.23
N PHE A 121 -2.28 -6.16 -4.42
CA PHE A 121 -1.89 -7.55 -4.23
C PHE A 121 -0.89 -7.98 -5.31
N GLY A 122 -0.01 -8.94 -4.98
CA GLY A 122 0.93 -9.51 -5.96
C GLY A 122 2.35 -8.95 -5.89
N THR A 123 2.83 -8.59 -4.69
CA THR A 123 4.25 -8.23 -4.47
C THR A 123 5.19 -9.43 -4.54
N GLY A 124 4.63 -10.65 -4.65
CA GLY A 124 5.40 -11.90 -4.67
C GLY A 124 5.55 -12.59 -3.30
N HIS A 125 5.34 -11.88 -2.19
CA HIS A 125 5.49 -12.43 -0.83
C HIS A 125 4.40 -13.43 -0.45
N HIS A 126 3.25 -13.39 -1.13
CA HIS A 126 2.19 -14.35 -0.86
C HIS A 126 2.52 -15.70 -1.52
N GLU A 127 2.34 -16.78 -0.78
CA GLU A 127 2.66 -18.15 -1.23
C GLU A 127 2.00 -18.53 -2.57
N THR A 128 0.77 -18.08 -2.81
CA THR A 128 0.07 -18.34 -4.08
C THR A 128 0.75 -17.64 -5.26
N THR A 129 1.22 -16.40 -5.08
CA THR A 129 1.97 -15.68 -6.13
C THR A 129 3.29 -16.38 -6.41
N HIS A 130 4.00 -16.83 -5.38
CA HIS A 130 5.23 -17.62 -5.51
C HIS A 130 4.98 -18.90 -6.34
N MET A 131 3.96 -19.69 -5.99
CA MET A 131 3.60 -20.89 -6.74
C MET A 131 3.21 -20.58 -8.20
N MET A 132 2.48 -19.50 -8.45
CA MET A 132 2.13 -19.10 -9.81
C MET A 132 3.37 -18.73 -10.63
N ILE A 133 4.35 -18.05 -10.03
CA ILE A 133 5.64 -17.78 -10.68
C ILE A 133 6.33 -19.09 -11.03
N GLN A 134 6.40 -20.07 -10.12
CA GLN A 134 6.98 -21.39 -10.38
C GLN A 134 6.29 -22.07 -11.57
N HIS A 135 4.97 -22.12 -11.61
CA HIS A 135 4.22 -22.68 -12.72
C HIS A 135 4.51 -21.95 -14.04
N LEU A 136 4.58 -20.62 -14.02
CA LEU A 136 4.92 -19.86 -15.23
C LEU A 136 6.35 -20.16 -15.70
N LEU A 137 7.32 -20.33 -14.79
CA LEU A 137 8.70 -20.68 -15.14
C LEU A 137 8.77 -21.99 -15.92
N GLU A 138 7.91 -22.96 -15.64
CA GLU A 138 7.84 -24.25 -16.33
C GLU A 138 6.96 -24.24 -17.59
N THR A 139 6.08 -23.25 -17.77
CA THR A 139 5.13 -23.17 -18.87
C THR A 139 5.80 -22.59 -20.12
N ASP A 140 5.54 -23.17 -21.30
CA ASP A 140 5.91 -22.58 -22.60
C ASP A 140 4.94 -21.45 -22.96
N LEU A 141 5.46 -20.22 -22.97
CA LEU A 141 4.69 -19.00 -23.21
C LEU A 141 5.06 -18.30 -24.52
N VAL A 142 6.01 -18.79 -25.28
CA VAL A 142 6.50 -18.14 -26.49
C VAL A 142 5.36 -17.97 -27.52
N GLY A 143 5.06 -16.72 -27.85
CA GLY A 143 4.00 -16.35 -28.81
C GLY A 143 2.58 -16.67 -28.34
N LYS A 144 2.38 -17.03 -27.08
CA LYS A 144 1.05 -17.34 -26.52
C LYS A 144 0.29 -16.06 -26.19
N LYS A 145 -0.95 -15.98 -26.69
CA LYS A 145 -1.89 -14.96 -26.26
C LYS A 145 -2.35 -15.27 -24.83
N THR A 146 -2.06 -14.36 -23.90
CA THR A 146 -2.24 -14.61 -22.47
C THR A 146 -3.20 -13.61 -21.84
N LEU A 147 -4.00 -14.07 -20.88
CA LEU A 147 -4.81 -13.27 -19.99
C LEU A 147 -4.26 -13.40 -18.56
N ASP A 148 -4.11 -12.27 -17.87
CA ASP A 148 -3.90 -12.22 -16.41
C ASP A 148 -5.14 -11.57 -15.77
N MET A 149 -5.98 -12.41 -15.15
CA MET A 149 -7.26 -11.99 -14.56
C MET A 149 -7.12 -11.78 -13.06
N GLY A 150 -7.44 -10.55 -12.59
CA GLY A 150 -7.09 -10.09 -11.23
C GLY A 150 -5.59 -9.86 -11.12
N CYS A 151 -5.03 -9.06 -12.02
CA CYS A 151 -3.59 -8.95 -12.22
C CYS A 151 -2.82 -8.29 -11.06
N GLY A 152 -3.51 -7.53 -10.20
CA GLY A 152 -2.90 -6.88 -9.03
C GLY A 152 -1.77 -5.93 -9.42
N THR A 153 -0.52 -6.32 -9.12
CA THR A 153 0.69 -5.60 -9.54
C THR A 153 1.12 -5.87 -10.98
N ALA A 154 0.43 -6.76 -11.69
CA ALA A 154 0.80 -7.36 -12.97
C ALA A 154 2.09 -8.20 -12.97
N ILE A 155 2.56 -8.65 -11.81
CA ILE A 155 3.80 -9.45 -11.71
C ILE A 155 3.78 -10.70 -12.60
N LEU A 156 2.63 -11.39 -12.69
CA LEU A 156 2.49 -12.61 -13.48
C LEU A 156 2.45 -12.29 -14.98
N ALA A 157 1.75 -11.22 -15.39
CA ALA A 157 1.76 -10.72 -16.77
C ALA A 157 3.16 -10.30 -17.21
N ILE A 158 3.92 -9.61 -16.35
CA ILE A 158 5.31 -9.18 -16.60
C ILE A 158 6.20 -10.40 -16.82
N LEU A 159 6.13 -11.40 -15.93
CA LEU A 159 6.89 -12.64 -16.11
C LEU A 159 6.49 -13.36 -17.42
N ALA A 160 5.20 -13.39 -17.74
CA ALA A 160 4.72 -14.00 -18.97
C ALA A 160 5.29 -13.31 -20.21
N GLU A 161 5.35 -11.97 -20.25
CA GLU A 161 5.98 -11.22 -21.35
C GLU A 161 7.47 -11.49 -21.43
N MET A 162 8.20 -11.49 -20.31
CA MET A 162 9.63 -11.81 -20.26
C MET A 162 9.91 -13.23 -20.80
N LYS A 163 8.96 -14.14 -20.67
CA LYS A 163 9.01 -15.50 -21.24
C LYS A 163 8.51 -15.60 -22.68
N GLY A 164 8.16 -14.46 -23.30
CA GLY A 164 7.78 -14.38 -24.73
C GLY A 164 6.29 -14.48 -25.00
N ALA A 165 5.40 -14.41 -24.00
CA ALA A 165 3.97 -14.30 -24.24
C ALA A 165 3.64 -12.97 -24.92
N GLN A 166 2.77 -13.01 -25.93
CA GLN A 166 2.27 -11.83 -26.64
C GLN A 166 1.10 -12.17 -27.57
N PRO A 167 0.04 -11.29 -27.63
CA PRO A 167 -0.23 -10.18 -26.73
C PRO A 167 -0.72 -10.67 -25.36
N ILE A 168 -0.68 -9.78 -24.38
CA ILE A 168 -1.15 -10.04 -23.01
C ILE A 168 -2.22 -9.03 -22.65
N ASP A 169 -3.38 -9.48 -22.22
CA ASP A 169 -4.40 -8.67 -21.57
C ASP A 169 -4.28 -8.88 -20.04
N ALA A 170 -4.13 -7.81 -19.27
CA ALA A 170 -4.12 -7.83 -17.81
C ALA A 170 -5.33 -7.04 -17.30
N ILE A 171 -6.17 -7.66 -16.47
CA ILE A 171 -7.44 -7.07 -16.05
C ILE A 171 -7.50 -7.07 -14.52
N ASP A 172 -7.91 -5.95 -13.93
CA ASP A 172 -8.24 -5.88 -12.52
C ASP A 172 -9.45 -4.97 -12.31
N ILE A 173 -10.31 -5.32 -11.36
CA ILE A 173 -11.50 -4.54 -11.03
C ILE A 173 -11.15 -3.30 -10.20
N ASP A 174 -10.01 -3.33 -9.51
CA ASP A 174 -9.59 -2.28 -8.60
C ASP A 174 -8.77 -1.23 -9.35
N ASN A 175 -9.21 0.02 -9.33
CA ASN A 175 -8.51 1.14 -9.97
C ASN A 175 -7.05 1.29 -9.49
N TRP A 176 -6.78 1.00 -8.21
CA TRP A 176 -5.41 1.04 -7.67
C TRP A 176 -4.52 -0.02 -8.30
N CYS A 177 -5.04 -1.23 -8.49
CA CYS A 177 -4.34 -2.32 -9.17
C CYS A 177 -4.11 -1.98 -10.63
N TYR A 178 -5.13 -1.45 -11.33
CA TYR A 178 -5.02 -0.98 -12.71
C TYR A 178 -3.89 0.03 -12.89
N LEU A 179 -3.85 1.09 -12.08
CA LEU A 179 -2.80 2.12 -12.15
C LEU A 179 -1.41 1.56 -11.81
N ASN A 180 -1.31 0.75 -10.77
CA ASN A 180 -0.06 0.15 -10.36
C ASN A 180 0.48 -0.85 -11.38
N SER A 181 -0.40 -1.61 -12.04
CA SER A 181 -0.03 -2.54 -13.12
C SER A 181 0.59 -1.84 -14.31
N ILE A 182 0.05 -0.70 -14.73
CA ILE A 182 0.62 0.11 -15.82
C ILE A 182 2.03 0.57 -15.45
N GLU A 183 2.21 1.16 -14.27
CA GLU A 183 3.51 1.62 -13.82
C GLU A 183 4.55 0.50 -13.76
N ASN A 184 4.14 -0.68 -13.24
CA ASN A 184 5.04 -1.82 -13.14
C ASN A 184 5.38 -2.41 -14.51
N ALA A 185 4.43 -2.49 -15.43
CA ALA A 185 4.69 -2.91 -16.81
C ALA A 185 5.68 -1.98 -17.51
N GLU A 186 5.52 -0.67 -17.39
CA GLU A 186 6.45 0.33 -17.92
C GLU A 186 7.85 0.22 -17.28
N ARG A 187 7.92 0.05 -15.96
CA ARG A 187 9.17 -0.08 -15.20
C ARG A 187 9.98 -1.29 -15.64
N ASN A 188 9.31 -2.36 -16.04
CA ASN A 188 9.93 -3.57 -16.57
C ASN A 188 10.12 -3.56 -18.10
N ASN A 189 9.85 -2.42 -18.77
CA ASN A 189 9.92 -2.24 -20.21
C ASN A 189 9.02 -3.20 -21.03
N CYS A 190 7.93 -3.67 -20.45
CA CYS A 190 6.94 -4.47 -21.12
C CYS A 190 6.18 -3.64 -22.15
N LYS A 191 5.97 -4.19 -23.36
CA LYS A 191 5.36 -3.51 -24.48
C LYS A 191 4.14 -4.23 -25.05
N HIS A 192 3.92 -5.46 -24.61
CA HIS A 192 2.88 -6.34 -25.13
C HIS A 192 1.77 -6.59 -24.09
N ILE A 193 1.83 -5.91 -22.92
CA ILE A 193 0.80 -5.95 -21.90
C ILE A 193 -0.15 -4.78 -22.10
N SER A 194 -1.43 -5.09 -22.30
CA SER A 194 -2.53 -4.12 -22.26
C SER A 194 -3.28 -4.27 -20.97
N VAL A 195 -3.30 -3.22 -20.13
CA VAL A 195 -3.97 -3.24 -18.82
C VAL A 195 -5.37 -2.62 -18.96
N TYR A 196 -6.35 -3.24 -18.32
CA TYR A 196 -7.75 -2.79 -18.33
C TYR A 196 -8.32 -2.79 -16.92
N GLU A 197 -9.10 -1.77 -16.60
CA GLU A 197 -9.90 -1.72 -15.38
C GLU A 197 -11.26 -2.34 -15.66
N GLY A 198 -11.64 -3.41 -14.94
CA GLY A 198 -12.90 -4.09 -15.09
C GLY A 198 -12.89 -5.54 -14.65
N ASP A 199 -13.92 -6.27 -15.08
CA ASP A 199 -14.17 -7.66 -14.72
C ASP A 199 -14.25 -8.58 -15.96
N ALA A 200 -14.73 -9.81 -15.77
CA ALA A 200 -14.86 -10.81 -16.82
C ALA A 200 -15.77 -10.39 -17.98
N SER A 201 -16.62 -9.36 -17.83
CA SER A 201 -17.45 -8.84 -18.93
C SER A 201 -16.63 -8.27 -20.09
N LEU A 202 -15.38 -7.87 -19.84
CA LEU A 202 -14.45 -7.40 -20.87
C LEU A 202 -13.93 -8.53 -21.78
N LEU A 203 -14.20 -9.79 -21.43
CA LEU A 203 -13.69 -10.98 -22.13
C LEU A 203 -14.61 -11.48 -23.24
N ASP A 204 -15.81 -10.90 -23.41
CA ASP A 204 -16.81 -11.39 -24.38
C ASP A 204 -16.21 -11.56 -25.77
N GLY A 205 -16.30 -12.79 -26.29
CA GLY A 205 -15.78 -13.20 -27.61
C GLY A 205 -14.23 -13.29 -27.68
N LYS A 206 -13.48 -12.99 -26.65
CA LYS A 206 -12.02 -13.14 -26.62
C LYS A 206 -11.63 -14.60 -26.38
N LYS A 207 -10.48 -14.99 -26.94
CA LYS A 207 -9.87 -16.31 -26.73
C LYS A 207 -8.41 -16.13 -26.40
N TYR A 208 -7.92 -16.95 -25.48
CA TYR A 208 -6.54 -16.95 -25.02
C TYR A 208 -5.96 -18.37 -25.08
N ASP A 209 -4.66 -18.46 -25.27
CA ASP A 209 -3.92 -19.74 -25.22
C ASP A 209 -3.61 -20.10 -23.77
N VAL A 210 -3.40 -19.06 -22.90
CA VAL A 210 -3.11 -19.21 -21.48
C VAL A 210 -3.94 -18.19 -20.70
N ILE A 211 -4.56 -18.65 -19.62
CA ILE A 211 -5.27 -17.80 -18.66
C ILE A 211 -4.59 -17.99 -17.31
N ILE A 212 -4.14 -16.88 -16.74
CA ILE A 212 -3.57 -16.79 -15.39
C ILE A 212 -4.65 -16.16 -14.50
N ALA A 213 -4.94 -16.77 -13.35
CA ALA A 213 -5.91 -16.22 -12.41
C ALA A 213 -5.51 -16.58 -10.97
N ASN A 214 -4.91 -15.64 -10.27
CA ASN A 214 -4.56 -15.77 -8.85
C ASN A 214 -5.56 -15.00 -7.98
N ILE A 215 -6.85 -15.33 -8.13
CA ILE A 215 -7.98 -14.66 -7.49
C ILE A 215 -8.76 -15.59 -6.58
N ASN A 216 -9.76 -15.05 -5.87
CA ASN A 216 -10.63 -15.84 -5.03
C ASN A 216 -11.35 -16.93 -5.85
N ARG A 217 -11.33 -18.17 -5.34
CA ARG A 217 -11.95 -19.33 -5.99
C ARG A 217 -13.42 -19.12 -6.36
N ASN A 218 -14.20 -18.46 -5.50
CA ASN A 218 -15.62 -18.26 -5.74
C ASN A 218 -15.88 -17.28 -6.89
N ILE A 219 -15.04 -16.27 -7.04
CA ILE A 219 -15.08 -15.35 -8.18
C ILE A 219 -14.75 -16.12 -9.46
N LEU A 220 -13.66 -16.86 -9.45
CA LEU A 220 -13.24 -17.67 -10.60
C LEU A 220 -14.32 -18.64 -11.07
N LEU A 221 -15.03 -19.29 -10.13
CA LEU A 221 -16.11 -20.22 -10.48
C LEU A 221 -17.37 -19.56 -11.04
N ASN A 222 -17.58 -18.27 -10.75
CA ASN A 222 -18.70 -17.50 -11.33
C ASN A 222 -18.37 -16.97 -12.72
N ASP A 223 -17.09 -16.80 -13.05
CA ASP A 223 -16.62 -16.19 -14.30
C ASP A 223 -16.30 -17.23 -15.40
N ILE A 224 -16.29 -18.52 -15.05
CA ILE A 224 -16.11 -19.66 -15.96
C ILE A 224 -17.47 -20.19 -16.42
#